data_1c46cbae5924a9973afa378e4d5e34bd
#
_entry.id   1c46cbae5924a9973afa378e4d5e34bd
#
_cell.length_a   1.000
_cell.length_b   1.000
_cell.length_c   1.000
_cell.angle_alpha   90.00
_cell.angle_beta   90.00
_cell.angle_gamma   90.00
#
_symmetry.space_group_name_H-M   'P 1'
#
loop_
_entity.id
_entity.type
_entity.pdbx_description
1 polymer ?
#
loop_
_entity_poly.entity_id
_entity_poly.type
_entity_poly.pdbx_seq_one_letter_code
_entity_poly.pdbx_strand_id
1 'polypeptide(L)'
;MLFERNNPYTTDSLLAKADIQELITFERFSRDNSLWDSMRTCFADDAHINISWFSGSGEEFVESSKAMNRYAPHQIYNSQIWINNGRAIAIMQATIQTRLSINDVQMQLNSDAKIIYCLTKIENTWYIHHMECVYEKDSLTPVFPSSMTLEQQDFKSYRSSYACLSYCLNYLGYEVNYDLQGIDRPDALNTFYQHLDHWLTYRSDSLK
;
A
#
# COMPACT_ATOMS: atom_id res chain seq x y z
N MET A 1 2.19 13.40 17.49
CA MET A 1 0.96 13.61 16.72
C MET A 1 0.57 12.39 15.94
N LEU A 2 1.43 11.85 15.09
CA LEU A 2 1.25 10.48 14.55
C LEU A 2 1.37 9.48 15.70
N PHE A 3 0.52 8.45 15.72
CA PHE A 3 0.37 7.43 16.78
C PHE A 3 -0.21 7.93 18.12
N GLU A 4 -0.60 9.19 18.23
CA GLU A 4 -1.38 9.66 19.35
C GLU A 4 -2.87 9.47 19.11
N ARG A 5 -3.63 9.16 20.14
CA ARG A 5 -5.08 9.06 20.04
C ARG A 5 -5.68 10.45 19.92
N ASN A 6 -6.42 10.71 18.82
CA ASN A 6 -7.22 11.93 18.69
C ASN A 6 -8.43 11.87 19.64
N ASN A 7 -8.46 12.77 20.63
CA ASN A 7 -9.56 12.86 21.59
C ASN A 7 -9.59 14.26 22.24
N PRO A 8 -10.74 14.94 22.39
CA PRO A 8 -12.07 14.52 21.88
C PRO A 8 -12.23 14.76 20.39
N TYR A 9 -13.16 14.02 19.75
CA TYR A 9 -13.56 14.29 18.39
C TYR A 9 -14.52 15.47 18.32
N THR A 10 -14.36 16.32 17.30
CA THR A 10 -15.37 17.28 16.86
C THR A 10 -16.20 16.68 15.73
N THR A 11 -17.37 17.25 15.44
CA THR A 11 -18.20 16.83 14.29
C THR A 11 -17.40 16.90 12.98
N ASP A 12 -16.64 17.99 12.77
CA ASP A 12 -15.84 18.17 11.56
C ASP A 12 -14.74 17.11 11.43
N SER A 13 -14.09 16.74 12.53
CA SER A 13 -13.07 15.69 12.51
C SER A 13 -13.65 14.30 12.27
N LEU A 14 -14.88 14.04 12.71
CA LEU A 14 -15.59 12.78 12.43
C LEU A 14 -15.98 12.70 10.96
N LEU A 15 -16.53 13.78 10.38
CA LEU A 15 -16.88 13.84 8.95
C LEU A 15 -15.62 13.69 8.08
N ALA A 16 -14.56 14.41 8.39
CA ALA A 16 -13.31 14.31 7.66
C ALA A 16 -12.70 12.89 7.72
N LYS A 17 -12.81 12.20 8.87
CA LYS A 17 -12.38 10.79 8.97
C LYS A 17 -13.26 9.86 8.15
N ALA A 18 -14.56 10.08 8.09
CA ALA A 18 -15.48 9.30 7.27
C ALA A 18 -15.17 9.49 5.78
N ASP A 19 -14.94 10.73 5.32
CA ASP A 19 -14.58 11.03 3.94
C ASP A 19 -13.25 10.37 3.55
N ILE A 20 -12.24 10.44 4.43
CA ILE A 20 -10.93 9.81 4.18
C ILE A 20 -11.06 8.27 4.17
N GLN A 21 -11.83 7.71 5.10
CA GLN A 21 -12.08 6.26 5.13
C GLN A 21 -12.76 5.77 3.85
N GLU A 22 -13.76 6.50 3.38
CA GLU A 22 -14.43 6.22 2.11
C GLU A 22 -13.43 6.30 0.95
N LEU A 23 -12.65 7.36 0.85
CA LEU A 23 -11.68 7.57 -0.22
C LEU A 23 -10.68 6.42 -0.34
N ILE A 24 -9.99 6.04 0.75
CA ILE A 24 -8.97 4.98 0.71
C ILE A 24 -9.58 3.59 0.47
N THR A 25 -10.79 3.35 0.94
CA THR A 25 -11.51 2.10 0.70
C THR A 25 -12.00 2.04 -0.74
N PHE A 26 -12.52 3.14 -1.26
CA PHE A 26 -12.99 3.25 -2.64
C PHE A 26 -11.85 3.12 -3.67
N GLU A 27 -10.68 3.67 -3.36
CA GLU A 27 -9.49 3.50 -4.19
C GLU A 27 -9.11 2.02 -4.32
N ARG A 28 -9.02 1.27 -3.18
CA ARG A 28 -8.74 -0.17 -3.21
C ARG A 28 -9.85 -0.98 -3.90
N PHE A 29 -11.10 -0.66 -3.59
CA PHE A 29 -12.25 -1.28 -4.26
C PHE A 29 -12.19 -1.07 -5.78
N SER A 30 -11.94 0.15 -6.21
CA SER A 30 -11.87 0.49 -7.64
C SER A 30 -10.75 -0.26 -8.35
N ARG A 31 -9.56 -0.32 -7.75
CA ARG A 31 -8.43 -1.09 -8.27
C ARG A 31 -8.77 -2.59 -8.38
N ASP A 32 -9.30 -3.17 -7.32
CA ASP A 32 -9.56 -4.62 -7.25
C ASP A 32 -10.72 -5.05 -8.17
N ASN A 33 -11.59 -4.11 -8.55
CA ASN A 33 -12.71 -4.33 -9.47
C ASN A 33 -12.48 -3.75 -10.88
N SER A 34 -11.26 -3.32 -11.19
CA SER A 34 -10.89 -2.77 -12.51
C SER A 34 -11.70 -1.53 -12.92
N LEU A 35 -12.11 -0.72 -11.94
CA LEU A 35 -12.84 0.54 -12.15
C LEU A 35 -11.83 1.69 -12.31
N TRP A 36 -11.07 1.67 -13.40
CA TRP A 36 -9.88 2.54 -13.58
C TRP A 36 -10.20 4.03 -13.58
N ASP A 37 -11.30 4.45 -14.21
CA ASP A 37 -11.72 5.84 -14.22
C ASP A 37 -12.14 6.32 -12.83
N SER A 38 -12.77 5.47 -12.03
CA SER A 38 -13.10 5.75 -10.64
C SER A 38 -11.85 5.81 -9.76
N MET A 39 -10.93 4.87 -9.95
CA MET A 39 -9.65 4.86 -9.22
C MET A 39 -8.85 6.15 -9.47
N ARG A 40 -8.82 6.65 -10.71
CA ARG A 40 -8.14 7.88 -11.10
C ARG A 40 -8.60 9.10 -10.29
N THR A 41 -9.89 9.18 -9.99
CA THR A 41 -10.45 10.30 -9.22
C THR A 41 -10.01 10.37 -7.76
N CYS A 42 -9.35 9.32 -7.26
CA CYS A 42 -8.89 9.27 -5.87
C CYS A 42 -7.56 10.02 -5.64
N PHE A 43 -6.80 10.26 -6.69
CA PHE A 43 -5.45 10.83 -6.62
C PHE A 43 -5.45 12.34 -6.90
N ALA A 44 -4.59 13.07 -6.19
CA ALA A 44 -4.24 14.45 -6.55
C ALA A 44 -3.43 14.45 -7.87
N ASP A 45 -3.45 15.57 -8.60
CA ASP A 45 -2.73 15.70 -9.88
C ASP A 45 -1.22 15.46 -9.75
N ASP A 46 -0.65 15.81 -8.60
CA ASP A 46 0.76 15.63 -8.25
C ASP A 46 1.03 14.42 -7.35
N ALA A 47 0.09 13.46 -7.31
CA ALA A 47 0.24 12.26 -6.50
C ALA A 47 1.45 11.42 -6.91
N HIS A 48 2.15 10.86 -5.91
CA HIS A 48 3.25 9.92 -6.10
C HIS A 48 3.01 8.61 -5.36
N ILE A 49 3.17 7.50 -6.07
CA ILE A 49 2.96 6.14 -5.57
C ILE A 49 4.29 5.40 -5.61
N ASN A 50 4.66 4.74 -4.49
CA ASN A 50 5.92 4.00 -4.40
C ASN A 50 5.69 2.67 -3.67
N ILE A 51 5.59 1.59 -4.45
CA ILE A 51 5.30 0.24 -3.95
C ILE A 51 6.23 -0.80 -4.58
N SER A 52 6.10 -2.07 -4.23
CA SER A 52 7.05 -3.14 -4.60
C SER A 52 7.31 -3.30 -6.09
N TRP A 53 6.37 -2.98 -6.96
CA TRP A 53 6.46 -3.17 -8.40
C TRP A 53 6.26 -1.90 -9.21
N PHE A 54 6.07 -0.75 -8.55
CA PHE A 54 5.77 0.50 -9.23
C PHE A 54 6.28 1.70 -8.41
N SER A 55 6.83 2.69 -9.11
CA SER A 55 7.13 4.02 -8.58
C SER A 55 6.85 5.06 -9.67
N GLY A 56 5.97 6.04 -9.39
CA GLY A 56 5.58 7.07 -10.36
C GLY A 56 4.35 7.86 -9.92
N SER A 57 3.74 8.59 -10.85
CA SER A 57 2.54 9.38 -10.60
C SER A 57 1.29 8.53 -10.36
N GLY A 58 0.24 9.13 -9.79
CA GLY A 58 -1.06 8.47 -9.60
C GLY A 58 -1.68 8.02 -10.92
N GLU A 59 -1.57 8.82 -11.98
CA GLU A 59 -2.05 8.48 -13.33
C GLU A 59 -1.32 7.26 -13.90
N GLU A 60 0.03 7.27 -13.85
CA GLU A 60 0.84 6.13 -14.31
C GLU A 60 0.56 4.86 -13.50
N PHE A 61 0.25 4.99 -12.21
CA PHE A 61 -0.13 3.86 -11.37
C PHE A 61 -1.45 3.22 -11.81
N VAL A 62 -2.45 4.01 -12.17
CA VAL A 62 -3.72 3.51 -12.72
C VAL A 62 -3.48 2.76 -14.02
N GLU A 63 -2.73 3.34 -14.97
CA GLU A 63 -2.43 2.70 -16.25
C GLU A 63 -1.58 1.43 -16.08
N SER A 64 -0.59 1.45 -15.19
CA SER A 64 0.23 0.27 -14.87
C SER A 64 -0.58 -0.85 -14.21
N SER A 65 -1.51 -0.48 -13.31
CA SER A 65 -2.43 -1.43 -12.67
C SER A 65 -3.37 -2.08 -13.68
N LYS A 66 -3.88 -1.30 -14.64
CA LYS A 66 -4.69 -1.78 -15.76
C LYS A 66 -3.91 -2.72 -16.68
N ALA A 67 -2.67 -2.36 -16.99
CA ALA A 67 -1.79 -3.16 -17.84
C ALA A 67 -1.37 -4.49 -17.18
N MET A 68 -1.30 -4.55 -15.85
CA MET A 68 -1.01 -5.77 -15.11
C MET A 68 -2.02 -6.90 -15.40
N ASN A 69 -3.27 -6.57 -15.73
CA ASN A 69 -4.35 -7.49 -16.11
C ASN A 69 -4.40 -8.77 -15.25
N ARG A 70 -4.25 -8.62 -13.95
CA ARG A 70 -4.20 -9.73 -13.00
C ARG A 70 -5.10 -9.43 -11.82
N TYR A 71 -5.89 -10.43 -11.43
CA TYR A 71 -6.69 -10.36 -10.23
C TYR A 71 -5.78 -10.52 -9.00
N ALA A 72 -5.58 -9.45 -8.28
CA ALA A 72 -4.77 -9.40 -7.06
C ALA A 72 -5.52 -8.59 -5.99
N PRO A 73 -6.58 -9.15 -5.40
CA PRO A 73 -7.45 -8.44 -4.47
C PRO A 73 -6.74 -8.17 -3.14
N HIS A 74 -7.23 -7.17 -2.43
CA HIS A 74 -6.78 -6.84 -1.09
C HIS A 74 -7.84 -7.24 -0.06
N GLN A 75 -7.43 -8.00 0.96
CA GLN A 75 -8.23 -8.10 2.17
C GLN A 75 -7.87 -6.93 3.08
N ILE A 76 -8.86 -6.09 3.37
CA ILE A 76 -8.72 -4.90 4.22
C ILE A 76 -9.24 -5.24 5.60
N TYR A 77 -8.45 -4.95 6.64
CA TYR A 77 -8.82 -5.24 8.03
C TYR A 77 -9.30 -3.99 8.75
N ASN A 78 -8.40 -3.07 9.03
CA ASN A 78 -8.69 -1.83 9.73
C ASN A 78 -7.83 -0.69 9.18
N SER A 79 -8.22 0.52 9.51
CA SER A 79 -7.43 1.72 9.22
C SER A 79 -7.45 2.66 10.42
N GLN A 80 -6.35 3.40 10.57
CA GLN A 80 -6.22 4.46 11.54
C GLN A 80 -5.87 5.76 10.81
N ILE A 81 -6.54 6.86 11.18
CA ILE A 81 -6.46 8.14 10.47
C ILE A 81 -6.10 9.26 11.44
N TRP A 82 -5.07 10.04 11.11
CA TRP A 82 -4.64 11.26 11.80
C TRP A 82 -4.80 12.44 10.86
N ILE A 83 -5.37 13.52 11.35
CA ILE A 83 -5.71 14.70 10.55
C ILE A 83 -5.09 15.94 11.21
N ASN A 84 -4.48 16.79 10.40
CA ASN A 84 -3.99 18.10 10.82
C ASN A 84 -4.09 19.11 9.67
N ASN A 85 -4.94 20.16 9.86
CA ASN A 85 -5.01 21.34 8.99
C ASN A 85 -5.02 21.07 7.46
N GLY A 86 -5.87 20.19 6.99
CA GLY A 86 -6.01 19.86 5.57
C GLY A 86 -5.00 18.82 5.06
N ARG A 87 -4.22 18.22 5.95
CA ARG A 87 -3.41 17.02 5.70
C ARG A 87 -3.90 15.87 6.55
N ALA A 88 -3.76 14.66 6.04
CA ALA A 88 -4.05 13.46 6.81
C ALA A 88 -3.08 12.34 6.46
N ILE A 89 -2.85 11.48 7.43
CA ILE A 89 -2.20 10.18 7.21
C ILE A 89 -3.21 9.11 7.58
N ALA A 90 -3.44 8.19 6.66
CA ALA A 90 -4.19 6.97 6.91
C ALA A 90 -3.27 5.76 6.77
N ILE A 91 -3.32 4.88 7.76
CA ILE A 91 -2.60 3.59 7.76
C ILE A 91 -3.65 2.50 7.71
N MET A 92 -3.71 1.77 6.59
CA MET A 92 -4.63 0.67 6.35
C MET A 92 -3.89 -0.65 6.43
N GLN A 93 -4.31 -1.55 7.30
CA GLN A 93 -3.80 -2.92 7.30
C GLN A 93 -4.51 -3.74 6.22
N ALA A 94 -3.73 -4.42 5.41
CA ALA A 94 -4.25 -5.25 4.33
C ALA A 94 -3.37 -6.47 4.07
N THR A 95 -3.98 -7.52 3.51
CA THR A 95 -3.26 -8.63 2.88
C THR A 95 -3.45 -8.54 1.38
N ILE A 96 -2.36 -8.37 0.65
CA ILE A 96 -2.31 -8.47 -0.81
C ILE A 96 -2.36 -9.94 -1.17
N GLN A 97 -3.33 -10.35 -1.99
CA GLN A 97 -3.50 -11.74 -2.38
C GLN A 97 -3.39 -11.88 -3.89
N THR A 98 -2.69 -12.90 -4.36
CA THR A 98 -2.72 -13.26 -5.77
C THR A 98 -2.51 -14.75 -5.95
N ARG A 99 -3.05 -15.28 -7.05
CA ARG A 99 -2.79 -16.64 -7.51
C ARG A 99 -1.96 -16.59 -8.78
N LEU A 100 -0.98 -17.51 -8.85
CA LEU A 100 -0.14 -17.68 -10.02
C LEU A 100 0.25 -19.13 -10.16
N SER A 101 0.58 -19.55 -11.38
CA SER A 101 1.12 -20.89 -11.64
C SER A 101 2.65 -20.82 -11.61
N ILE A 102 3.26 -21.66 -10.77
CA ILE A 102 4.71 -21.84 -10.71
C ILE A 102 4.97 -23.33 -10.98
N ASN A 103 5.69 -23.67 -12.04
CA ASN A 103 5.96 -25.03 -12.45
C ASN A 103 4.68 -25.89 -12.50
N ASP A 104 3.63 -25.38 -13.13
CA ASP A 104 2.30 -26.00 -13.30
C ASP A 104 1.52 -26.21 -11.97
N VAL A 105 2.00 -25.72 -10.86
CA VAL A 105 1.29 -25.73 -9.57
C VAL A 105 0.67 -24.38 -9.31
N GLN A 106 -0.64 -24.37 -9.03
CA GLN A 106 -1.35 -23.16 -8.59
C GLN A 106 -0.90 -22.78 -7.18
N MET A 107 -0.28 -21.61 -7.05
CA MET A 107 0.20 -21.07 -5.77
C MET A 107 -0.66 -19.89 -5.34
N GLN A 108 -0.86 -19.76 -4.03
CA GLN A 108 -1.49 -18.62 -3.36
C GLN A 108 -0.42 -17.82 -2.64
N LEU A 109 -0.23 -16.57 -3.06
CA LEU A 109 0.53 -15.56 -2.33
C LEU A 109 -0.40 -14.84 -1.37
N ASN A 110 0.04 -14.65 -0.12
CA ASN A 110 -0.51 -13.71 0.83
C ASN A 110 0.64 -12.85 1.34
N SER A 111 0.54 -11.52 1.19
CA SER A 111 1.54 -10.57 1.67
C SER A 111 0.87 -9.52 2.54
N ASP A 112 1.16 -9.57 3.84
CA ASP A 112 0.63 -8.64 4.83
C ASP A 112 1.43 -7.34 4.79
N ALA A 113 0.73 -6.23 4.69
CA ALA A 113 1.33 -4.90 4.64
C ALA A 113 0.42 -3.86 5.30
N LYS A 114 1.04 -2.74 5.66
CA LYS A 114 0.33 -1.48 5.93
C LYS A 114 0.43 -0.61 4.69
N ILE A 115 -0.71 -0.26 4.12
CA ILE A 115 -0.76 0.74 3.07
C ILE A 115 -0.84 2.11 3.75
N ILE A 116 0.13 2.95 3.46
CA ILE A 116 0.27 4.29 4.03
C ILE A 116 -0.21 5.28 2.97
N TYR A 117 -1.21 6.07 3.34
CA TYR A 117 -1.74 7.15 2.52
C TYR A 117 -1.43 8.49 3.17
N CYS A 118 -0.75 9.37 2.47
CA CYS A 118 -0.71 10.79 2.79
C CYS A 118 -1.75 11.50 1.94
N LEU A 119 -2.66 12.20 2.58
CA LEU A 119 -3.81 12.82 1.92
C LEU A 119 -3.78 14.33 2.10
N THR A 120 -4.21 15.04 1.08
CA THR A 120 -4.36 16.50 1.08
C THR A 120 -5.80 16.89 0.79
N LYS A 121 -6.25 17.98 1.41
CA LYS A 121 -7.57 18.53 1.18
C LYS A 121 -7.46 19.71 0.21
N ILE A 122 -8.05 19.58 -0.98
CA ILE A 122 -8.08 20.59 -2.04
C ILE A 122 -9.55 21.00 -2.24
N GLU A 123 -9.88 22.27 -2.13
CA GLU A 123 -11.24 22.79 -2.31
C GLU A 123 -12.34 22.00 -1.56
N ASN A 124 -12.06 21.66 -0.31
CA ASN A 124 -12.92 20.83 0.55
C ASN A 124 -13.02 19.33 0.23
N THR A 125 -12.32 18.82 -0.77
CA THR A 125 -12.28 17.40 -1.13
C THR A 125 -10.93 16.80 -0.76
N TRP A 126 -10.93 15.58 -0.21
CA TRP A 126 -9.72 14.84 0.10
C TRP A 126 -9.22 14.06 -1.12
N TYR A 127 -7.90 14.05 -1.32
CA TYR A 127 -7.21 13.31 -2.37
C TYR A 127 -5.97 12.60 -1.82
N ILE A 128 -5.62 11.47 -2.40
CA ILE A 128 -4.37 10.77 -2.13
C ILE A 128 -3.25 11.53 -2.84
N HIS A 129 -2.30 12.05 -2.04
CA HIS A 129 -1.11 12.75 -2.52
C HIS A 129 0.10 11.82 -2.58
N HIS A 130 0.24 10.91 -1.60
CA HIS A 130 1.34 9.94 -1.58
C HIS A 130 0.85 8.60 -1.06
N MET A 131 1.34 7.51 -1.64
CA MET A 131 1.01 6.16 -1.20
C MET A 131 2.27 5.28 -1.20
N GLU A 132 2.55 4.65 -0.06
CA GLU A 132 3.60 3.65 0.13
C GLU A 132 3.08 2.44 0.88
N CYS A 133 3.89 1.34 0.87
CA CYS A 133 3.63 0.17 1.69
C CYS A 133 4.74 -0.05 2.71
N VAL A 134 4.35 -0.42 3.92
CA VAL A 134 5.23 -1.04 4.92
C VAL A 134 4.95 -2.53 4.93
N TYR A 135 5.88 -3.32 4.43
CA TYR A 135 5.72 -4.78 4.33
C TYR A 135 6.04 -5.44 5.67
N GLU A 136 5.23 -6.41 6.05
CA GLU A 136 5.35 -7.06 7.35
C GLU A 136 5.82 -8.51 7.24
N LYS A 137 5.08 -9.32 6.54
CA LYS A 137 5.39 -10.75 6.32
C LYS A 137 4.60 -11.26 5.12
N ASP A 138 5.06 -12.35 4.54
CA ASP A 138 4.36 -12.98 3.46
C ASP A 138 4.49 -14.51 3.50
N SER A 139 3.65 -15.16 2.71
CA SER A 139 3.67 -16.61 2.52
C SER A 139 3.26 -16.97 1.10
N LEU A 140 3.81 -18.08 0.61
CA LEU A 140 3.49 -18.65 -0.69
C LEU A 140 3.21 -20.13 -0.53
N THR A 141 1.98 -20.56 -0.79
CA THR A 141 1.52 -21.95 -0.55
C THR A 141 0.79 -22.50 -1.76
N PRO A 142 0.87 -23.81 -2.04
CA PRO A 142 0.01 -24.44 -3.02
C PRO A 142 -1.47 -24.29 -2.67
N VAL A 143 -2.30 -23.99 -3.68
CA VAL A 143 -3.77 -23.89 -3.50
C VAL A 143 -4.38 -25.26 -3.21
N PHE A 144 -3.83 -26.30 -3.84
CA PHE A 144 -4.21 -27.70 -3.65
C PHE A 144 -3.00 -28.50 -3.19
N PRO A 145 -3.19 -29.63 -2.51
CA PRO A 145 -2.08 -30.50 -2.14
C PRO A 145 -1.17 -30.81 -3.35
N SER A 146 0.12 -30.60 -3.18
CA SER A 146 1.13 -30.79 -4.23
C SER A 146 2.41 -31.34 -3.63
N SER A 147 3.16 -32.14 -4.39
CA SER A 147 4.51 -32.57 -4.04
C SER A 147 5.58 -31.53 -4.43
N MET A 148 5.22 -30.42 -5.05
CA MET A 148 6.14 -29.33 -5.35
C MET A 148 6.63 -28.71 -4.05
N THR A 149 7.94 -28.56 -3.94
CA THR A 149 8.61 -27.82 -2.86
C THR A 149 9.37 -26.64 -3.45
N LEU A 150 9.28 -25.50 -2.78
CA LEU A 150 10.20 -24.37 -2.95
C LEU A 150 11.22 -24.44 -1.82
N GLU A 151 12.49 -24.31 -2.15
CA GLU A 151 13.55 -24.38 -1.17
C GLU A 151 13.78 -23.01 -0.50
N GLN A 152 14.15 -23.01 0.78
CA GLN A 152 14.45 -21.76 1.48
C GLN A 152 15.51 -20.91 0.77
N GLN A 153 16.44 -21.57 0.06
CA GLN A 153 17.48 -20.88 -0.72
C GLN A 153 16.92 -20.03 -1.86
N ASP A 154 15.72 -20.35 -2.39
CA ASP A 154 15.09 -19.59 -3.46
C ASP A 154 14.69 -18.17 -3.00
N PHE A 155 14.59 -17.98 -1.69
CA PHE A 155 14.16 -16.73 -1.06
C PHE A 155 15.29 -15.94 -0.40
N LYS A 156 16.51 -16.49 -0.30
CA LYS A 156 17.65 -15.87 0.43
C LYS A 156 18.11 -14.51 -0.09
N SER A 157 17.89 -14.23 -1.36
CA SER A 157 18.25 -12.95 -1.99
C SER A 157 17.22 -11.86 -1.73
N TYR A 158 16.05 -12.21 -1.21
CA TYR A 158 14.95 -11.28 -0.99
C TYR A 158 14.89 -10.81 0.45
N ARG A 159 14.27 -9.67 0.67
CA ARG A 159 14.02 -9.11 2.00
C ARG A 159 12.92 -9.91 2.70
N SER A 160 13.15 -10.27 3.97
CA SER A 160 12.27 -11.18 4.72
C SER A 160 10.85 -10.64 4.94
N SER A 161 10.64 -9.34 4.91
CA SER A 161 9.31 -8.74 5.06
C SER A 161 8.40 -8.90 3.83
N TYR A 162 8.97 -9.17 2.63
CA TYR A 162 8.21 -9.39 1.38
C TYR A 162 8.95 -10.31 0.40
N ALA A 163 9.54 -11.38 0.91
CA ALA A 163 10.36 -12.30 0.11
C ALA A 163 9.53 -13.07 -0.91
N CYS A 164 8.36 -13.58 -0.51
CA CYS A 164 7.47 -14.34 -1.37
C CYS A 164 6.83 -13.43 -2.44
N LEU A 165 6.47 -12.19 -2.07
CA LEU A 165 5.97 -11.20 -3.02
C LEU A 165 7.04 -10.86 -4.06
N SER A 166 8.29 -10.62 -3.64
CA SER A 166 9.42 -10.34 -4.53
C SER A 166 9.69 -11.49 -5.49
N TYR A 167 9.69 -12.71 -4.97
CA TYR A 167 9.83 -13.93 -5.78
C TYR A 167 8.74 -14.00 -6.85
N CYS A 168 7.48 -13.83 -6.47
CA CYS A 168 6.35 -13.87 -7.40
C CYS A 168 6.43 -12.77 -8.45
N LEU A 169 6.77 -11.54 -8.07
CA LEU A 169 6.91 -10.41 -8.99
C LEU A 169 8.03 -10.66 -10.01
N ASN A 170 9.20 -11.11 -9.55
CA ASN A 170 10.31 -11.46 -10.45
C ASN A 170 9.95 -12.63 -11.38
N TYR A 171 9.28 -13.67 -10.85
CA TYR A 171 8.79 -14.79 -11.66
C TYR A 171 7.85 -14.33 -12.79
N LEU A 172 7.10 -13.27 -12.54
CA LEU A 172 6.17 -12.65 -13.49
C LEU A 172 6.84 -11.61 -14.40
N GLY A 173 8.14 -11.35 -14.24
CA GLY A 173 8.91 -10.42 -15.05
C GLY A 173 8.82 -8.95 -14.63
N TYR A 174 8.34 -8.67 -13.41
CA TYR A 174 8.33 -7.31 -12.86
C TYR A 174 9.67 -7.00 -12.18
N GLU A 175 10.11 -5.77 -12.34
CA GLU A 175 11.21 -5.21 -11.55
C GLU A 175 10.72 -4.93 -10.12
N VAL A 176 11.48 -5.38 -9.13
CA VAL A 176 11.11 -5.25 -7.71
C VAL A 176 11.90 -4.13 -7.06
N ASN A 177 11.20 -3.21 -6.41
CA ASN A 177 11.82 -2.21 -5.56
C ASN A 177 12.19 -2.84 -4.20
N TYR A 178 13.50 -2.94 -3.91
CA TYR A 178 14.03 -3.50 -2.66
C TYR A 178 14.30 -2.44 -1.59
N ASP A 179 14.06 -1.16 -1.87
CA ASP A 179 14.34 -0.06 -0.93
C ASP A 179 13.09 0.50 -0.25
N LEU A 180 12.08 -0.34 -0.14
CA LEU A 180 10.81 0.02 0.53
C LEU A 180 10.87 -0.24 2.03
N GLN A 181 9.87 0.28 2.72
CA GLN A 181 9.72 0.11 4.16
C GLN A 181 9.29 -1.33 4.49
N GLY A 182 9.83 -1.87 5.58
CA GLY A 182 9.48 -3.20 6.06
C GLY A 182 9.93 -3.40 7.49
N ILE A 183 9.28 -4.32 8.20
CA ILE A 183 9.60 -4.60 9.61
C ILE A 183 10.99 -5.21 9.81
N ASP A 184 11.62 -5.70 8.73
CA ASP A 184 12.98 -6.24 8.71
C ASP A 184 14.08 -5.15 8.75
N ARG A 185 13.69 -3.86 8.63
CA ARG A 185 14.58 -2.68 8.76
C ARG A 185 14.00 -1.69 9.80
N PRO A 186 13.99 -2.01 11.08
CA PRO A 186 13.28 -1.24 12.11
C PRO A 186 13.77 0.21 12.24
N ASP A 187 15.07 0.49 12.07
CA ASP A 187 15.60 1.85 12.17
C ASP A 187 15.16 2.72 10.99
N ALA A 188 15.19 2.19 9.76
CA ALA A 188 14.69 2.87 8.58
C ALA A 188 13.17 3.11 8.68
N LEU A 189 12.42 2.12 9.17
CA LEU A 189 10.99 2.23 9.40
C LEU A 189 10.67 3.31 10.45
N ASN A 190 11.43 3.40 11.54
CA ASN A 190 11.26 4.44 12.53
C ASN A 190 11.52 5.84 11.95
N THR A 191 12.59 5.99 11.17
CA THR A 191 12.89 7.24 10.45
C THR A 191 11.77 7.62 9.48
N PHE A 192 11.24 6.66 8.75
CA PHE A 192 10.09 6.87 7.87
C PHE A 192 8.86 7.41 8.61
N TYR A 193 8.50 6.80 9.75
CA TYR A 193 7.39 7.30 10.57
C TYR A 193 7.63 8.70 11.16
N GLN A 194 8.87 9.05 11.48
CA GLN A 194 9.23 10.41 11.89
C GLN A 194 9.04 11.40 10.73
N HIS A 195 9.40 11.04 9.50
CA HIS A 195 9.15 11.88 8.32
C HIS A 195 7.65 12.07 8.07
N LEU A 196 6.84 11.04 8.22
CA LEU A 196 5.39 11.12 8.12
C LEU A 196 4.80 12.05 9.18
N ASP A 197 5.24 11.95 10.45
CA ASP A 197 4.79 12.84 11.52
C ASP A 197 5.19 14.29 11.26
N HIS A 198 6.40 14.50 10.76
CA HIS A 198 6.88 15.82 10.36
C HIS A 198 6.01 16.40 9.22
N TRP A 199 5.76 15.62 8.17
CA TRP A 199 4.90 16.02 7.06
C TRP A 199 3.47 16.35 7.50
N LEU A 200 2.90 15.57 8.41
CA LEU A 200 1.58 15.83 8.97
C LEU A 200 1.53 17.11 9.80
N THR A 201 2.62 17.42 10.52
CA THR A 201 2.66 18.49 11.53
C THR A 201 3.09 19.83 10.94
N TYR A 202 4.07 19.85 10.06
CA TYR A 202 4.69 21.05 9.52
C TYR A 202 4.38 21.20 8.02
N ARG A 203 4.09 22.43 7.57
CA ARG A 203 3.83 22.74 6.17
C ARG A 203 5.12 22.77 5.32
N SER A 204 5.89 21.71 5.30
CA SER A 204 6.97 21.55 4.31
C SER A 204 6.42 20.77 3.10
N ASP A 205 6.59 21.32 1.90
CA ASP A 205 5.95 20.83 0.67
C ASP A 205 6.62 19.59 0.04
N SER A 206 7.53 18.94 0.72
CA SER A 206 8.21 17.77 0.17
C SER A 206 8.32 16.63 1.15
N LEU A 207 7.63 15.53 0.87
CA LEU A 207 8.06 14.19 1.25
C LEU A 207 9.21 13.82 0.28
N LYS A 208 10.46 14.12 0.65
CA LYS A 208 11.66 13.63 -0.06
C LYS A 208 12.30 12.54 0.77
#